data_7f69b96966ef623bdd136679ceea9c3e
#
_entry.id   7f69b96966ef623bdd136679ceea9c3e
#
_cell.length_a   1.000
_cell.length_b   1.000
_cell.length_c   1.000
_cell.angle_alpha   90.00
_cell.angle_beta   90.00
_cell.angle_gamma   90.00
#
_symmetry.space_group_name_H-M   'P 1'
#
loop_
_entity.id
_entity.type
_entity.pdbx_description
1 polymer ?
#
loop_
_entity_poly.entity_id
_entity_poly.type
_entity_poly.pdbx_seq_one_letter_code
_entity_poly.pdbx_strand_id
1 'polypeptide(L)'
;MALIDRSKNKSQVFKDVALSFVKHPVTNDIGIFSNEDAIRRSVMNLVRSRMGERFYNDLIGTQIESSLFELNTVFDQESIQDDILLLLENFEPRVSNVRCRVSFPPDTNELNVEIRYDVTGLALPTQNIEFVLQSTRL
;
A
#
# COMPACT_ATOMS: atom_id res chain seq x y z
N MET A 1 32.55 18.31 -29.79
CA MET A 1 31.76 19.02 -28.72
C MET A 1 30.59 18.10 -28.36
N ALA A 2 30.70 17.39 -27.26
CA ALA A 2 29.63 16.49 -26.82
C ALA A 2 28.48 17.35 -26.31
N LEU A 3 27.33 17.30 -27.00
CA LEU A 3 26.08 17.81 -26.46
C LEU A 3 25.70 16.93 -25.27
N ILE A 4 25.95 17.44 -24.07
CA ILE A 4 25.39 16.85 -22.86
C ILE A 4 23.88 17.07 -22.99
N ASP A 5 23.20 16.04 -23.46
CA ASP A 5 21.74 15.98 -23.35
C ASP A 5 21.43 15.90 -21.85
N ARG A 6 21.26 17.05 -21.25
CA ARG A 6 20.58 17.19 -19.99
C ARG A 6 19.11 16.86 -20.25
N SER A 7 18.81 15.58 -20.47
CA SER A 7 17.46 15.09 -20.26
C SER A 7 17.12 15.47 -18.82
N LYS A 8 16.39 16.56 -18.70
CA LYS A 8 15.83 17.02 -17.45
C LYS A 8 15.11 15.81 -16.89
N ASN A 9 15.66 15.19 -15.87
CA ASN A 9 14.93 14.27 -15.02
C ASN A 9 13.73 15.08 -14.49
N LYS A 10 12.66 15.07 -15.28
CA LYS A 10 11.37 15.54 -14.79
C LYS A 10 11.04 14.59 -13.67
N SER A 11 11.15 15.06 -12.44
CA SER A 11 10.67 14.32 -11.28
C SER A 11 9.23 13.92 -11.59
N GLN A 12 8.97 12.62 -11.64
CA GLN A 12 7.62 12.12 -11.85
C GLN A 12 6.77 12.61 -10.69
N VAL A 13 5.69 13.32 -11.02
CA VAL A 13 4.71 13.76 -10.01
C VAL A 13 3.57 12.77 -10.03
N PHE A 14 3.40 12.06 -8.93
CA PHE A 14 2.26 11.17 -8.71
C PHE A 14 1.16 11.93 -7.99
N LYS A 15 -0.08 11.83 -8.49
CA LYS A 15 -1.26 12.45 -7.88
C LYS A 15 -2.35 11.41 -7.73
N ASP A 16 -3.06 11.49 -6.63
CA ASP A 16 -4.17 10.59 -6.33
C ASP A 16 -5.32 11.37 -5.67
N VAL A 17 -6.54 10.89 -5.82
CA VAL A 17 -7.73 11.54 -5.28
C VAL A 17 -7.95 11.15 -3.82
N ALA A 18 -8.34 12.12 -2.99
CA ALA A 18 -8.67 11.85 -1.61
C ALA A 18 -9.97 11.02 -1.51
N LEU A 19 -9.89 9.82 -0.93
CA LEU A 19 -11.06 8.95 -0.72
C LEU A 19 -12.11 9.52 0.24
N SER A 20 -11.75 10.54 1.01
CA SER A 20 -12.69 11.23 1.90
C SER A 20 -13.73 12.05 1.12
N PHE A 21 -13.46 12.36 -0.15
CA PHE A 21 -14.29 13.22 -1.01
C PHE A 21 -14.69 14.57 -0.39
N VAL A 22 -13.91 15.01 0.61
CA VAL A 22 -14.13 16.29 1.27
C VAL A 22 -13.71 17.42 0.34
N LYS A 23 -14.59 18.41 0.20
CA LYS A 23 -14.36 19.59 -0.62
C LYS A 23 -13.20 20.42 -0.07
N HIS A 24 -12.23 20.72 -0.91
CA HIS A 24 -11.12 21.59 -0.53
C HIS A 24 -11.63 23.05 -0.33
N PRO A 25 -11.33 23.71 0.80
CA PRO A 25 -11.91 24.99 1.16
C PRO A 25 -11.57 26.14 0.21
N VAL A 26 -10.43 26.05 -0.49
CA VAL A 26 -9.95 27.11 -1.41
C VAL A 26 -10.34 26.83 -2.86
N THR A 27 -10.10 25.61 -3.35
CA THR A 27 -10.34 25.24 -4.75
C THR A 27 -11.77 24.81 -5.03
N ASN A 28 -12.55 24.53 -4.00
CA ASN A 28 -13.91 23.98 -4.10
C ASN A 28 -14.00 22.64 -4.85
N ASP A 29 -12.90 21.95 -5.02
CA ASP A 29 -12.76 20.68 -5.72
C ASP A 29 -12.39 19.57 -4.73
N ILE A 30 -12.34 18.33 -5.22
CA ILE A 30 -11.93 17.16 -4.41
C ILE A 30 -10.46 17.31 -4.05
N GLY A 31 -10.12 16.96 -2.80
CA GLY A 31 -8.74 16.95 -2.34
C GLY A 31 -7.85 16.00 -3.14
N ILE A 32 -6.64 16.43 -3.47
CA ILE A 32 -5.65 15.65 -4.19
C ILE A 32 -4.44 15.44 -3.29
N PHE A 33 -3.96 14.22 -3.21
CA PHE A 33 -2.67 13.88 -2.62
C PHE A 33 -1.61 13.77 -3.70
N SER A 34 -0.39 14.14 -3.39
CA SER A 34 0.71 14.10 -4.34
C SER A 34 1.91 13.34 -3.79
N ASN A 35 2.67 12.76 -4.71
CA ASN A 35 3.94 12.09 -4.45
C ASN A 35 3.83 11.01 -3.36
N GLU A 36 4.57 11.18 -2.27
CA GLU A 36 4.69 10.24 -1.17
C GLU A 36 3.34 9.85 -0.56
N ASP A 37 2.51 10.83 -0.27
CA ASP A 37 1.18 10.59 0.33
C ASP A 37 0.25 9.82 -0.59
N ALA A 38 0.30 10.09 -1.89
CA ALA A 38 -0.48 9.35 -2.89
C ALA A 38 -0.09 7.89 -2.92
N ILE A 39 1.21 7.59 -2.97
CA ILE A 39 1.73 6.22 -3.02
C ILE A 39 1.43 5.49 -1.70
N ARG A 40 1.67 6.14 -0.56
CA ARG A 40 1.37 5.58 0.75
C ARG A 40 -0.08 5.14 0.88
N ARG A 41 -1.02 5.99 0.46
CA ARG A 41 -2.46 5.67 0.48
C ARG A 41 -2.81 4.55 -0.50
N SER A 42 -2.22 4.54 -1.69
CA SER A 42 -2.41 3.47 -2.66
C SER A 42 -1.98 2.12 -2.09
N VAL A 43 -0.80 2.03 -1.49
CA VAL A 43 -0.29 0.82 -0.85
C VAL A 43 -1.23 0.36 0.28
N MET A 44 -1.65 1.28 1.16
CA MET A 44 -2.59 0.94 2.24
C MET A 44 -3.94 0.45 1.70
N ASN A 45 -4.46 1.09 0.67
CA ASN A 45 -5.75 0.69 0.08
C ASN A 45 -5.67 -0.66 -0.59
N LEU A 46 -4.58 -0.97 -1.30
CA LEU A 46 -4.37 -2.28 -1.91
C LEU A 46 -4.35 -3.39 -0.87
N VAL A 47 -3.60 -3.22 0.21
CA VAL A 47 -3.47 -4.23 1.26
C VAL A 47 -4.76 -4.42 2.04
N ARG A 48 -5.53 -3.36 2.26
CA ARG A 48 -6.83 -3.41 2.96
C ARG A 48 -7.99 -3.88 2.08
N SER A 49 -7.85 -3.85 0.76
CA SER A 49 -8.88 -4.35 -0.15
C SER A 49 -8.99 -5.87 -0.03
N ARG A 50 -10.23 -6.37 0.04
CA ARG A 50 -10.50 -7.81 -0.02
C ARG A 50 -10.50 -8.30 -1.47
N MET A 51 -10.03 -9.49 -1.70
CA MET A 51 -10.17 -10.15 -2.99
C MET A 51 -11.67 -10.33 -3.30
N GLY A 52 -12.08 -9.93 -4.50
CA GLY A 52 -13.48 -9.97 -4.93
C GLY A 52 -14.32 -8.75 -4.54
N GLU A 53 -13.76 -7.77 -3.80
CA GLU A 53 -14.49 -6.55 -3.40
C GLU A 53 -14.69 -5.57 -4.56
N ARG A 54 -13.77 -5.56 -5.52
CA ARG A 54 -13.80 -4.63 -6.65
C ARG A 54 -14.56 -5.23 -7.84
N PHE A 55 -15.59 -4.54 -8.31
CA PHE A 55 -16.48 -5.00 -9.38
C PHE A 55 -15.78 -5.24 -10.74
N TYR A 56 -14.73 -4.48 -11.06
CA TYR A 56 -14.07 -4.55 -12.37
C TYR A 56 -12.74 -5.29 -12.34
N ASN A 57 -12.20 -5.55 -11.16
CA ASN A 57 -10.96 -6.29 -10.98
C ASN A 57 -10.97 -7.00 -9.63
N ASP A 58 -11.57 -8.15 -9.60
CA ASP A 58 -11.76 -9.01 -8.43
C ASP A 58 -10.46 -9.68 -7.96
N LEU A 59 -9.40 -9.65 -8.78
CA LEU A 59 -8.09 -10.19 -8.43
C LEU A 59 -7.28 -9.24 -7.54
N ILE A 60 -7.67 -7.96 -7.46
CA ILE A 60 -7.00 -7.00 -6.60
C ILE A 60 -7.49 -7.16 -5.17
N GLY A 61 -6.58 -7.47 -4.28
CA GLY A 61 -6.84 -7.56 -2.86
C GLY A 61 -6.08 -8.67 -2.17
N THR A 62 -6.31 -8.79 -0.89
CA THR A 62 -5.69 -9.80 -0.02
C THR A 62 -6.75 -10.68 0.62
N GLN A 63 -6.35 -11.86 1.06
CA GLN A 63 -7.16 -12.75 1.89
C GLN A 63 -6.85 -12.60 3.40
N ILE A 64 -6.19 -11.52 3.78
CA ILE A 64 -5.74 -11.28 5.15
C ILE A 64 -6.89 -11.39 6.15
N GLU A 65 -8.06 -10.89 5.79
CA GLU A 65 -9.20 -10.90 6.71
C GLU A 65 -9.70 -12.32 6.99
N SER A 66 -9.71 -13.20 6.01
CA SER A 66 -10.03 -14.62 6.24
C SER A 66 -8.98 -15.29 7.13
N SER A 67 -7.72 -14.94 6.93
CA SER A 67 -6.61 -15.46 7.74
C SER A 67 -6.63 -14.97 9.19
N LEU A 68 -7.25 -13.82 9.48
CA LEU A 68 -7.45 -13.34 10.85
C LEU A 68 -8.40 -14.23 11.67
N PHE A 69 -9.26 -15.01 11.02
CA PHE A 69 -10.18 -15.94 11.67
C PHE A 69 -9.61 -17.35 11.80
N GLU A 70 -8.49 -17.63 11.16
CA GLU A 70 -7.78 -18.89 11.24
C GLU A 70 -6.75 -18.89 12.38
N LEU A 71 -6.17 -20.02 12.67
CA LEU A 71 -5.22 -20.18 13.78
C LEU A 71 -3.91 -19.46 13.48
N ASN A 72 -3.43 -18.71 14.47
CA ASN A 72 -2.15 -17.96 14.45
C ASN A 72 -0.95 -18.91 14.38
N THR A 73 -0.58 -19.36 13.22
CA THR A 73 0.63 -20.15 13.01
C THR A 73 1.71 -19.29 12.34
N VAL A 74 2.97 -19.66 12.54
CA VAL A 74 4.12 -19.00 11.87
C VAL A 74 3.99 -19.14 10.34
N PHE A 75 3.45 -20.24 9.87
CA PHE A 75 3.20 -20.49 8.46
C PHE A 75 2.20 -19.48 7.86
N ASP A 76 1.17 -19.12 8.62
CA ASP A 76 0.17 -18.14 8.16
C ASP A 76 0.79 -16.74 8.03
N GLN A 77 1.74 -16.39 8.90
CA GLN A 77 2.45 -15.10 8.82
C GLN A 77 3.29 -14.99 7.55
N GLU A 78 4.04 -16.02 7.20
CA GLU A 78 4.85 -16.05 5.98
C GLU A 78 3.98 -16.01 4.73
N SER A 79 2.87 -16.75 4.71
CA SER A 79 1.92 -16.75 3.60
C SER A 79 1.31 -15.37 3.38
N ILE A 80 0.90 -14.69 4.44
CA ILE A 80 0.36 -13.32 4.37
C ILE A 80 1.42 -12.33 3.87
N GLN A 81 2.68 -12.46 4.32
CA GLN A 81 3.77 -11.62 3.83
C GLN A 81 3.96 -11.79 2.32
N ASP A 82 4.01 -13.04 1.85
CA ASP A 82 4.19 -13.34 0.44
C ASP A 82 3.02 -12.82 -0.41
N ASP A 83 1.79 -12.96 0.07
CA ASP A 83 0.60 -12.42 -0.59
C ASP A 83 0.66 -10.89 -0.73
N ILE A 84 1.07 -10.19 0.33
CA ILE A 84 1.23 -8.73 0.30
C ILE A 84 2.33 -8.31 -0.68
N LEU A 85 3.47 -9.00 -0.67
CA LEU A 85 4.59 -8.71 -1.58
C LEU A 85 4.15 -8.90 -3.03
N LEU A 86 3.49 -10.00 -3.34
CA LEU A 86 2.99 -10.31 -4.68
C LEU A 86 1.95 -9.30 -5.15
N LEU A 87 1.03 -8.91 -4.25
CA LEU A 87 0.02 -7.88 -4.54
C LEU A 87 0.67 -6.55 -4.91
N LEU A 88 1.62 -6.08 -4.12
CA LEU A 88 2.28 -4.80 -4.36
C LEU A 88 3.15 -4.83 -5.61
N GLU A 89 3.85 -5.92 -5.88
CA GLU A 89 4.65 -6.09 -7.08
C GLU A 89 3.79 -6.04 -8.36
N ASN A 90 2.61 -6.64 -8.33
CA ASN A 90 1.72 -6.71 -9.48
C ASN A 90 0.90 -5.44 -9.71
N PHE A 91 0.46 -4.78 -8.65
CA PHE A 91 -0.54 -3.71 -8.74
C PHE A 91 -0.05 -2.31 -8.36
N GLU A 92 1.18 -2.18 -7.81
CA GLU A 92 1.76 -0.88 -7.47
C GLU A 92 3.17 -0.72 -8.10
N PRO A 93 3.24 -0.38 -9.40
CA PRO A 93 4.51 -0.27 -10.13
C PRO A 93 5.39 0.91 -9.67
N ARG A 94 4.85 1.82 -8.87
CA ARG A 94 5.58 2.99 -8.35
C ARG A 94 6.47 2.67 -7.17
N VAL A 95 6.34 1.48 -6.59
CA VAL A 95 7.18 1.02 -5.47
C VAL A 95 8.17 -0.04 -5.91
N SER A 96 9.30 -0.07 -5.23
CA SER A 96 10.37 -1.05 -5.42
C SER A 96 10.97 -1.45 -4.09
N ASN A 97 11.77 -2.53 -4.07
CA ASN A 97 12.42 -3.04 -2.86
C ASN A 97 11.47 -3.24 -1.69
N VAL A 98 10.27 -3.73 -1.96
CA VAL A 98 9.24 -3.93 -0.95
C VAL A 98 9.66 -5.01 0.05
N ARG A 99 9.54 -4.71 1.32
CA ARG A 99 9.73 -5.66 2.42
C ARG A 99 8.51 -5.59 3.32
N CYS A 100 7.96 -6.74 3.64
CA CYS A 100 6.81 -6.86 4.51
C CYS A 100 7.16 -7.68 5.74
N ARG A 101 6.71 -7.23 6.89
CA ARG A 101 6.75 -7.98 8.14
C ARG A 101 5.35 -8.03 8.73
N VAL A 102 4.91 -9.22 9.03
CA VAL A 102 3.61 -9.47 9.66
C VAL A 102 3.85 -10.11 11.01
N SER A 103 3.11 -9.69 12.02
CA SER A 103 3.17 -10.28 13.36
C SER A 103 1.80 -10.32 14.01
N PHE A 104 1.53 -11.41 14.72
CA PHE A 104 0.36 -11.59 15.57
C PHE A 104 0.79 -11.41 17.03
N PRO A 105 0.44 -10.32 17.70
CA PRO A 105 0.68 -10.20 19.13
C PRO A 105 -0.09 -11.29 19.89
N PRO A 106 0.54 -11.93 20.90
CA PRO A 106 -0.15 -12.89 21.76
C PRO A 106 -1.32 -12.19 22.47
N ASP A 107 -2.42 -12.90 22.63
CA ASP A 107 -3.63 -12.46 23.35
C ASP A 107 -4.46 -11.35 22.67
N THR A 108 -4.13 -10.98 21.45
CA THR A 108 -4.93 -10.04 20.66
C THR A 108 -5.38 -10.68 19.34
N ASN A 109 -6.57 -10.32 18.86
CA ASN A 109 -7.01 -10.66 17.51
C ASN A 109 -6.58 -9.59 16.51
N GLU A 110 -5.34 -9.16 16.63
CA GLU A 110 -4.78 -8.09 15.82
C GLU A 110 -3.65 -8.63 14.95
N LEU A 111 -3.55 -8.10 13.76
CA LEU A 111 -2.46 -8.35 12.83
C LEU A 111 -1.70 -7.04 12.63
N ASN A 112 -0.46 -7.00 13.09
CA ASN A 112 0.43 -5.88 12.82
C ASN A 112 1.15 -6.10 11.49
N VAL A 113 1.01 -5.16 10.59
CA VAL A 113 1.65 -5.17 9.28
C VAL A 113 2.58 -3.98 9.17
N GLU A 114 3.86 -4.26 8.92
CA GLU A 114 4.88 -3.25 8.61
C GLU A 114 5.35 -3.45 7.17
N ILE A 115 5.26 -2.42 6.35
CA ILE A 115 5.70 -2.44 4.95
C ILE A 115 6.73 -1.36 4.74
N ARG A 116 7.91 -1.74 4.25
CA ARG A 116 8.96 -0.82 3.83
C ARG A 116 9.15 -0.90 2.33
N TYR A 117 9.27 0.23 1.68
CA TYR A 117 9.43 0.31 0.23
C TYR A 117 10.19 1.57 -0.19
N ASP A 118 10.75 1.51 -1.36
CA ASP A 118 11.34 2.66 -2.05
C ASP A 118 10.41 3.14 -3.15
N VAL A 119 10.37 4.45 -3.40
CA VAL A 119 9.56 5.04 -4.46
C VAL A 119 10.39 5.16 -5.73
N THR A 120 9.90 4.54 -6.80
CA THR A 120 10.56 4.56 -8.11
C THR A 120 10.40 5.95 -8.76
N GLY A 121 11.52 6.51 -9.24
CA GLY A 121 11.53 7.78 -9.97
C GLY A 121 11.48 9.04 -9.11
N LEU A 122 11.50 8.90 -7.80
CA LEU A 122 11.65 10.00 -6.84
C LEU A 122 12.88 9.74 -5.94
N ALA A 123 13.65 10.79 -5.68
CA ALA A 123 14.76 10.74 -4.72
C ALA A 123 14.23 10.89 -3.30
N LEU A 124 13.42 9.96 -2.85
CA LEU A 124 12.88 9.90 -1.50
C LEU A 124 13.58 8.82 -0.68
N PRO A 125 13.70 9.01 0.64
CA PRO A 125 14.18 7.94 1.51
C PRO A 125 13.20 6.77 1.52
N THR A 126 13.66 5.61 1.95
CA THR A 126 12.81 4.42 2.16
C THR A 126 11.62 4.77 3.03
N GLN A 127 10.43 4.47 2.55
CA GLN A 127 9.18 4.72 3.24
C GLN A 127 8.82 3.56 4.15
N ASN A 128 8.22 3.84 5.28
CA ASN A 128 7.70 2.84 6.22
C ASN A 128 6.23 3.11 6.51
N ILE A 129 5.41 2.08 6.39
CA ILE A 129 3.99 2.11 6.73
C ILE A 129 3.75 1.02 7.77
N GLU A 130 3.15 1.41 8.88
CA GLU A 130 2.68 0.49 9.90
C GLU A 130 1.18 0.65 10.08
N PHE A 131 0.46 -0.46 10.14
CA PHE A 131 -0.96 -0.46 10.44
C PHE A 131 -1.39 -1.76 11.11
N VAL A 132 -2.48 -1.67 11.82
CA VAL A 132 -3.09 -2.78 12.55
C VAL A 132 -4.39 -3.16 11.86
N LEU A 133 -4.55 -4.44 11.56
CA LEU A 133 -5.78 -5.02 11.11
C LEU A 133 -6.41 -5.79 12.27
N GLN A 134 -7.66 -5.48 12.56
CA GLN A 134 -8.43 -6.16 13.59
C GLN A 134 -9.57 -6.92 12.95
N SER A 135 -9.80 -8.14 13.43
CA SER A 135 -11.02 -8.84 13.06
C SER A 135 -12.21 -8.19 13.78
N THR A 136 -13.03 -7.47 13.03
CA THR A 136 -14.31 -6.99 13.54
C THR A 136 -15.26 -8.18 13.68
N ARG A 137 -15.42 -8.67 14.89
CA ARG A 137 -16.57 -9.53 15.22
C ARG A 137 -17.81 -8.66 15.23
N LEU A 138 -18.62 -8.83 14.23
CA LEU A 138 -19.99 -8.37 14.27
C LEU A 138 -20.82 -9.31 15.14
#